data_aee831d16e58f97c1a43e54985379d00
#
_entry.id   aee831d16e58f97c1a43e54985379d00
#
_cell.length_a   1.000
_cell.length_b   1.000
_cell.length_c   1.000
_cell.angle_alpha   90.00
_cell.angle_beta   90.00
_cell.angle_gamma   90.00
#
_symmetry.space_group_name_H-M   'P 1'
#
loop_
_entity.id
_entity.type
_entity.pdbx_description
1 polymer ?
#
loop_
_entity_poly.entity_id
_entity_poly.type
_entity_poly.pdbx_seq_one_letter_code
_entity_poly.pdbx_strand_id
1 'polypeptide(L)'
;YFARLARALGSKNIYSASTLDQMPKQLQSGLMFGTWMSVAVPDIARCDFLLLLGANPLASNGSMWTVPDFRGKAKALQVRGGKLVVIDPRRTETAAMADAHHFIRPGADVFLLAAMVHTLFAEKLVSLGTVSEWVVGVDAVQQAVAPFTPEAVAARCGMSADTIRSLARTLASTPRAAVYGRIGTCTQQYGTLASWLIDVLNTLTGHPDVPGGRLLAK
;
A
#
# COMPACT_ATOMS: atom_id res chain seq x y z
N TYR A 1 16.14 -10.09 -23.17
CA TYR A 1 16.21 -10.93 -24.37
C TYR A 1 14.99 -10.76 -25.28
N PHE A 2 13.76 -10.71 -24.76
CA PHE A 2 12.51 -10.61 -25.54
C PHE A 2 12.49 -9.43 -26.53
N ALA A 3 12.82 -8.22 -26.08
CA ALA A 3 12.83 -7.04 -26.94
C ALA A 3 13.88 -7.13 -28.07
N ARG A 4 15.03 -7.78 -27.82
CA ARG A 4 16.06 -8.04 -28.86
C ARG A 4 15.58 -9.05 -29.89
N LEU A 5 14.90 -10.12 -29.44
CA LEU A 5 14.32 -11.12 -30.34
C LEU A 5 13.24 -10.51 -31.24
N ALA A 6 12.30 -9.75 -30.65
CA ALA A 6 11.24 -9.09 -31.39
C ALA A 6 11.80 -8.11 -32.44
N ARG A 7 12.84 -7.36 -32.12
CA ARG A 7 13.55 -6.50 -33.10
C ARG A 7 14.21 -7.30 -34.21
N ALA A 8 14.88 -8.41 -33.88
CA ALA A 8 15.53 -9.27 -34.87
C ALA A 8 14.50 -9.89 -35.82
N LEU A 9 13.30 -10.17 -35.37
CA LEU A 9 12.16 -10.66 -36.16
C LEU A 9 11.43 -9.55 -36.93
N GLY A 10 11.85 -8.28 -36.78
CA GLY A 10 11.16 -7.15 -37.43
C GLY A 10 9.76 -6.88 -36.87
N SER A 11 9.38 -7.49 -35.76
CA SER A 11 8.03 -7.33 -35.20
C SER A 11 7.87 -5.99 -34.49
N LYS A 12 6.79 -5.27 -34.82
CA LYS A 12 6.34 -4.07 -34.11
C LYS A 12 5.28 -4.40 -33.04
N ASN A 13 4.80 -5.64 -33.00
CA ASN A 13 3.72 -6.08 -32.10
C ASN A 13 4.33 -6.56 -30.77
N ILE A 14 4.74 -5.59 -29.93
CA ILE A 14 5.27 -5.85 -28.60
C ILE A 14 4.34 -5.17 -27.60
N TYR A 15 3.67 -5.96 -26.78
CA TYR A 15 2.70 -5.50 -25.79
C TYR A 15 3.11 -5.93 -24.39
N SER A 16 2.82 -5.11 -23.41
CA SER A 16 3.07 -5.39 -22.00
C SER A 16 1.96 -4.81 -21.14
N ALA A 17 1.57 -5.50 -20.08
CA ALA A 17 0.66 -4.98 -19.07
C ALA A 17 1.30 -3.94 -18.14
N SER A 18 2.63 -3.76 -18.21
CA SER A 18 3.39 -2.97 -17.22
C SER A 18 2.92 -1.52 -17.09
N THR A 19 2.41 -0.93 -18.17
CA THR A 19 1.92 0.47 -18.16
C THR A 19 0.79 0.70 -17.16
N LEU A 20 -0.14 -0.24 -17.05
CA LEU A 20 -1.28 -0.15 -16.12
C LEU A 20 -0.99 -0.85 -14.81
N ASP A 21 -0.31 -1.99 -14.85
CA ASP A 21 -0.05 -2.84 -13.69
C ASP A 21 1.05 -2.27 -12.78
N GLN A 22 2.21 -1.98 -13.32
CA GLN A 22 3.42 -1.68 -12.54
C GLN A 22 3.83 -0.20 -12.58
N MET A 23 3.62 0.47 -13.71
CA MET A 23 4.11 1.81 -13.96
C MET A 23 3.68 2.84 -12.90
N PRO A 24 2.42 2.84 -12.41
CA PRO A 24 2.01 3.76 -11.34
C PRO A 24 2.89 3.65 -10.10
N LYS A 25 3.25 2.42 -9.71
CA LYS A 25 4.11 2.19 -8.55
C LYS A 25 5.58 2.48 -8.84
N GLN A 26 6.07 2.15 -10.03
CA GLN A 26 7.44 2.47 -10.46
C GLN A 26 7.65 3.98 -10.58
N LEU A 27 6.71 4.70 -11.19
CA LEU A 27 6.76 6.16 -11.31
C LEU A 27 6.79 6.82 -9.92
N GLN A 28 5.90 6.39 -9.03
CA GLN A 28 5.88 6.84 -7.65
C GLN A 28 7.22 6.57 -6.96
N SER A 29 7.77 5.35 -7.12
CA SER A 29 9.07 4.99 -6.55
C SER A 29 10.20 5.91 -7.06
N GLY A 30 10.23 6.19 -8.35
CA GLY A 30 11.19 7.13 -8.95
C GLY A 30 11.09 8.55 -8.37
N LEU A 31 9.87 9.04 -8.18
CA LEU A 31 9.62 10.38 -7.63
C LEU A 31 9.92 10.49 -6.14
N MET A 32 9.65 9.46 -5.36
CA MET A 32 9.80 9.48 -3.89
C MET A 32 11.18 9.04 -3.43
N PHE A 33 11.77 8.03 -4.09
CA PHE A 33 13.02 7.39 -3.67
C PHE A 33 14.18 7.57 -4.67
N GLY A 34 13.95 8.27 -5.78
CA GLY A 34 14.96 8.55 -6.80
C GLY A 34 15.25 7.39 -7.75
N THR A 35 14.61 6.23 -7.60
CA THR A 35 14.81 5.07 -8.48
C THR A 35 13.50 4.27 -8.67
N TRP A 36 13.27 3.86 -9.92
CA TRP A 36 12.05 3.12 -10.34
C TRP A 36 11.89 1.74 -9.69
N MET A 37 12.96 1.18 -9.18
CA MET A 37 12.99 -0.19 -8.65
C MET A 37 13.03 -0.24 -7.11
N SER A 38 13.01 0.90 -6.42
CA SER A 38 12.92 0.97 -4.96
C SER A 38 11.50 0.69 -4.47
N VAL A 39 10.97 -0.47 -4.82
CA VAL A 39 9.64 -0.90 -4.41
C VAL A 39 9.72 -1.54 -3.03
N ALA A 40 9.27 -0.81 -2.02
CA ALA A 40 9.22 -1.34 -0.66
C ALA A 40 8.17 -2.45 -0.51
N VAL A 41 8.53 -3.53 0.18
CA VAL A 41 7.69 -4.71 0.39
C VAL A 41 7.52 -5.02 1.87
N PRO A 42 6.36 -5.58 2.30
CA PRO A 42 6.13 -5.93 3.70
C PRO A 42 7.04 -7.06 4.20
N ASP A 43 7.54 -6.92 5.42
CA ASP A 43 8.21 -7.99 6.16
C ASP A 43 7.18 -8.80 6.97
N ILE A 44 6.35 -9.56 6.29
CA ILE A 44 5.25 -10.33 6.90
C ILE A 44 5.72 -11.33 7.96
N ALA A 45 6.97 -11.79 7.89
CA ALA A 45 7.49 -12.75 8.85
C ALA A 45 7.56 -12.18 10.28
N ARG A 46 7.71 -10.86 10.41
CA ARG A 46 7.85 -10.14 11.68
C ARG A 46 6.75 -9.09 11.93
N CYS A 47 5.88 -8.88 10.93
CA CYS A 47 4.80 -7.90 10.99
C CYS A 47 3.69 -8.33 11.97
N ASP A 48 3.08 -7.37 12.67
CA ASP A 48 1.93 -7.59 13.56
C ASP A 48 0.63 -6.99 13.01
N PHE A 49 0.72 -6.02 12.09
CA PHE A 49 -0.44 -5.50 11.39
C PHE A 49 -0.13 -5.32 9.90
N LEU A 50 -0.81 -6.07 9.06
CA LEU A 50 -0.67 -5.98 7.60
C LEU A 50 -1.97 -5.51 6.96
N LEU A 51 -1.95 -4.32 6.36
CA LEU A 51 -3.05 -3.75 5.60
C LEU A 51 -2.80 -3.92 4.10
N LEU A 52 -3.61 -4.71 3.43
CA LEU A 52 -3.55 -4.95 1.99
C LEU A 52 -4.66 -4.22 1.25
N LEU A 53 -4.32 -3.47 0.20
CA LEU A 53 -5.28 -2.78 -0.67
C LEU A 53 -5.18 -3.30 -2.11
N GLY A 54 -6.29 -3.78 -2.67
CA GLY A 54 -6.35 -4.23 -4.06
C GLY A 54 -5.28 -5.27 -4.41
N ALA A 55 -4.93 -6.13 -3.46
CA ALA A 55 -3.88 -7.14 -3.59
C ALA A 55 -4.40 -8.51 -3.16
N ASN A 56 -4.14 -9.54 -3.98
CA ASN A 56 -4.52 -10.92 -3.70
C ASN A 56 -3.29 -11.85 -3.74
N PRO A 57 -2.42 -11.82 -2.70
CA PRO A 57 -1.19 -12.61 -2.69
C PRO A 57 -1.40 -14.12 -2.81
N LEU A 58 -2.54 -14.66 -2.42
CA LEU A 58 -2.85 -16.08 -2.62
C LEU A 58 -2.93 -16.47 -4.10
N ALA A 59 -3.29 -15.54 -4.99
CA ALA A 59 -3.32 -15.76 -6.43
C ALA A 59 -2.03 -15.32 -7.13
N SER A 60 -1.36 -14.26 -6.64
CA SER A 60 -0.28 -13.58 -7.36
C SER A 60 1.08 -13.61 -6.66
N ASN A 61 1.24 -14.33 -5.55
CA ASN A 61 2.40 -14.24 -4.67
C ASN A 61 2.74 -12.81 -4.23
N GLY A 62 1.75 -11.91 -4.24
CA GLY A 62 1.94 -10.50 -3.93
C GLY A 62 2.53 -9.68 -5.08
N SER A 63 2.64 -10.25 -6.29
CA SER A 63 3.18 -9.61 -7.49
C SER A 63 4.61 -9.10 -7.25
N MET A 64 4.89 -7.79 -7.25
CA MET A 64 6.24 -7.24 -7.01
C MET A 64 6.85 -7.63 -5.65
N TRP A 65 6.04 -8.06 -4.72
CA TRP A 65 6.50 -8.58 -3.42
C TRP A 65 7.14 -9.96 -3.53
N THR A 66 6.64 -10.80 -4.45
CA THR A 66 7.15 -12.17 -4.68
C THR A 66 7.28 -12.96 -3.37
N VAL A 67 6.25 -12.90 -2.53
CA VAL A 67 6.27 -13.52 -1.20
C VAL A 67 6.03 -15.02 -1.31
N PRO A 68 7.03 -15.87 -0.97
CA PRO A 68 6.82 -17.31 -0.98
C PRO A 68 5.95 -17.71 0.22
N ASP A 69 5.08 -18.71 0.00
CA ASP A 69 4.17 -19.24 1.02
C ASP A 69 3.41 -18.14 1.78
N PHE A 70 2.72 -17.26 1.05
CA PHE A 70 1.91 -16.23 1.69
C PHE A 70 0.90 -16.81 2.69
N ARG A 71 0.28 -17.96 2.36
CA ARG A 71 -0.71 -18.60 3.24
C ARG A 71 -0.14 -18.98 4.60
N GLY A 72 1.01 -19.65 4.61
CA GLY A 72 1.69 -20.03 5.86
C GLY A 72 2.13 -18.82 6.67
N LYS A 73 2.70 -17.80 6.00
CA LYS A 73 3.14 -16.56 6.66
C LYS A 73 1.98 -15.76 7.24
N ALA A 74 0.86 -15.66 6.53
CA ALA A 74 -0.34 -14.98 7.04
C ALA A 74 -0.93 -15.71 8.25
N LYS A 75 -1.02 -17.04 8.22
CA LYS A 75 -1.40 -17.85 9.40
C LYS A 75 -0.45 -17.63 10.58
N ALA A 76 0.86 -17.64 10.33
CA ALA A 76 1.87 -17.40 11.37
C ALA A 76 1.73 -15.98 11.97
N LEU A 77 1.42 -14.95 11.16
CA LEU A 77 1.09 -13.62 11.65
C LEU A 77 -0.11 -13.67 12.60
N GLN A 78 -1.21 -14.32 12.20
CA GLN A 78 -2.43 -14.44 13.01
C GLN A 78 -2.19 -15.22 14.31
N VAL A 79 -1.43 -16.32 14.26
CA VAL A 79 -1.07 -17.12 15.45
C VAL A 79 -0.26 -16.31 16.46
N ARG A 80 0.58 -15.37 16.00
CA ARG A 80 1.31 -14.43 16.87
C ARG A 80 0.42 -13.34 17.48
N GLY A 81 -0.89 -13.31 17.17
CA GLY A 81 -1.81 -12.24 17.58
C GLY A 81 -1.82 -11.04 16.66
N GLY A 82 -1.08 -11.08 15.56
CA GLY A 82 -1.10 -10.05 14.53
C GLY A 82 -2.41 -10.08 13.71
N LYS A 83 -2.62 -9.04 12.92
CA LYS A 83 -3.85 -8.86 12.13
C LYS A 83 -3.54 -8.66 10.66
N LEU A 84 -4.22 -9.42 9.82
CA LEU A 84 -4.31 -9.23 8.38
C LEU A 84 -5.63 -8.55 8.05
N VAL A 85 -5.58 -7.35 7.49
CA VAL A 85 -6.76 -6.61 7.04
C VAL A 85 -6.67 -6.41 5.53
N VAL A 86 -7.76 -6.69 4.83
CA VAL A 86 -7.85 -6.54 3.37
C VAL A 86 -8.91 -5.51 3.00
N ILE A 87 -8.55 -4.60 2.12
CA ILE A 87 -9.46 -3.65 1.47
C ILE A 87 -9.51 -3.99 -0.01
N ASP A 88 -10.66 -4.44 -0.47
CA ASP A 88 -10.84 -4.89 -1.85
C ASP A 88 -12.34 -4.81 -2.22
N PRO A 89 -12.72 -4.36 -3.41
CA PRO A 89 -14.10 -4.37 -3.86
C PRO A 89 -14.67 -5.80 -4.02
N ARG A 90 -13.80 -6.81 -4.02
CA ARG A 90 -14.16 -8.22 -4.12
C ARG A 90 -13.66 -8.99 -2.90
N ARG A 91 -14.45 -9.92 -2.40
CA ARG A 91 -13.99 -10.88 -1.40
C ARG A 91 -13.11 -11.94 -2.05
N THR A 92 -11.83 -11.62 -2.18
CA THR A 92 -10.79 -12.49 -2.75
C THR A 92 -10.45 -13.64 -1.80
N GLU A 93 -9.67 -14.62 -2.28
CA GLU A 93 -9.16 -15.73 -1.46
C GLU A 93 -8.32 -15.20 -0.27
N THR A 94 -7.56 -14.12 -0.49
CA THR A 94 -6.81 -13.44 0.58
C THR A 94 -7.76 -12.75 1.56
N ALA A 95 -8.78 -12.06 1.07
CA ALA A 95 -9.80 -11.43 1.91
C ALA A 95 -10.59 -12.46 2.73
N ALA A 96 -10.84 -13.66 2.18
CA ALA A 96 -11.56 -14.73 2.88
C ALA A 96 -10.77 -15.31 4.07
N MET A 97 -9.44 -15.23 4.07
CA MET A 97 -8.61 -15.69 5.19
C MET A 97 -8.18 -14.56 6.14
N ALA A 98 -8.44 -13.31 5.79
CA ALA A 98 -8.07 -12.15 6.59
C ALA A 98 -8.90 -12.05 7.87
N ASP A 99 -8.35 -11.38 8.90
CA ASP A 99 -9.07 -11.08 10.16
C ASP A 99 -10.20 -10.08 9.93
N ALA A 100 -10.03 -9.17 8.96
CA ALA A 100 -11.08 -8.26 8.52
C ALA A 100 -10.99 -7.99 7.02
N HIS A 101 -12.14 -7.85 6.38
CA HIS A 101 -12.28 -7.44 5.00
C HIS A 101 -13.24 -6.25 4.92
N HIS A 102 -12.79 -5.17 4.33
CA HIS A 102 -13.61 -4.00 4.07
C HIS A 102 -13.81 -3.85 2.56
N PHE A 103 -15.06 -3.78 2.15
CA PHE A 103 -15.40 -3.43 0.78
C PHE A 103 -15.11 -1.95 0.55
N ILE A 104 -14.58 -1.63 -0.63
CA ILE A 104 -14.35 -0.27 -1.09
C ILE A 104 -14.99 -0.09 -2.47
N ARG A 105 -15.48 1.09 -2.76
CA ARG A 105 -15.92 1.42 -4.12
C ARG A 105 -14.71 1.45 -5.05
N PRO A 106 -14.74 0.78 -6.22
CA PRO A 106 -13.64 0.81 -7.18
C PRO A 106 -13.20 2.23 -7.52
N GLY A 107 -11.88 2.48 -7.51
CA GLY A 107 -11.32 3.80 -7.78
C GLY A 107 -11.35 4.78 -6.60
N ALA A 108 -11.80 4.37 -5.43
CA ALA A 108 -11.86 5.22 -4.24
C ALA A 108 -10.65 5.09 -3.29
N ASP A 109 -9.68 4.25 -3.61
CA ASP A 109 -8.51 4.00 -2.76
C ASP A 109 -7.74 5.28 -2.41
N VAL A 110 -7.57 6.18 -3.37
CA VAL A 110 -6.87 7.44 -3.16
C VAL A 110 -7.55 8.30 -2.08
N PHE A 111 -8.88 8.30 -2.01
CA PHE A 111 -9.65 9.06 -1.02
C PHE A 111 -9.56 8.44 0.36
N LEU A 112 -9.64 7.11 0.45
CA LEU A 112 -9.40 6.37 1.68
C LEU A 112 -8.01 6.65 2.24
N LEU A 113 -6.99 6.50 1.41
CA LEU A 113 -5.59 6.71 1.81
C LEU A 113 -5.32 8.15 2.23
N ALA A 114 -5.87 9.15 1.51
CA ALA A 114 -5.77 10.55 1.88
C ALA A 114 -6.44 10.84 3.23
N ALA A 115 -7.60 10.23 3.50
CA ALA A 115 -8.30 10.40 4.78
C ALA A 115 -7.59 9.69 5.94
N MET A 116 -6.93 8.56 5.69
CA MET A 116 -6.07 7.93 6.69
C MET A 116 -4.87 8.84 7.02
N VAL A 117 -4.21 9.42 6.01
CA VAL A 117 -3.12 10.40 6.21
C VAL A 117 -3.62 11.64 6.94
N HIS A 118 -4.79 12.18 6.56
CA HIS A 118 -5.43 13.28 7.28
C HIS A 118 -5.62 12.95 8.78
N THR A 119 -6.10 11.74 9.08
CA THR A 119 -6.31 11.29 10.46
C THR A 119 -5.00 11.27 11.26
N LEU A 120 -3.89 10.81 10.65
CA LEU A 120 -2.58 10.84 11.32
C LEU A 120 -2.17 12.24 11.76
N PHE A 121 -2.39 13.26 10.91
CA PHE A 121 -2.10 14.64 11.25
C PHE A 121 -3.08 15.22 12.27
N ALA A 122 -4.38 15.05 12.05
CA ALA A 122 -5.42 15.59 12.90
C ALA A 122 -5.34 15.08 14.34
N GLU A 123 -4.93 13.82 14.52
CA GLU A 123 -4.82 13.16 15.82
C GLU A 123 -3.37 13.15 16.37
N LYS A 124 -2.44 13.83 15.68
CA LYS A 124 -1.01 13.91 16.10
C LYS A 124 -0.34 12.54 16.23
N LEU A 125 -0.67 11.63 15.34
CA LEU A 125 -0.15 10.26 15.32
C LEU A 125 1.08 10.10 14.41
N VAL A 126 1.57 11.17 13.80
CA VAL A 126 2.74 11.14 12.92
C VAL A 126 4.00 10.85 13.72
N SER A 127 4.73 9.83 13.31
CA SER A 127 6.03 9.44 13.85
C SER A 127 6.91 8.95 12.71
N LEU A 128 7.96 9.69 12.37
CA LEU A 128 8.83 9.35 11.25
C LEU A 128 9.86 8.25 11.57
N GLY A 129 10.03 7.93 12.85
CA GLY A 129 10.97 6.90 13.28
C GLY A 129 12.41 7.15 12.77
N THR A 130 13.04 6.09 12.28
CA THR A 130 14.45 6.11 11.83
C THR A 130 14.69 6.91 10.54
N VAL A 131 13.62 7.26 9.80
CA VAL A 131 13.75 8.00 8.52
C VAL A 131 13.57 9.51 8.67
N SER A 132 13.41 10.02 9.89
CA SER A 132 13.11 11.44 10.16
C SER A 132 14.08 12.42 9.53
N GLU A 133 15.38 12.09 9.47
CA GLU A 133 16.42 12.95 8.88
C GLU A 133 16.39 13.00 7.35
N TRP A 134 15.72 12.05 6.70
CA TRP A 134 15.69 11.88 5.25
C TRP A 134 14.38 12.34 4.62
N VAL A 135 13.36 12.58 5.44
CA VAL A 135 12.01 12.92 4.97
C VAL A 135 11.86 14.43 4.86
N VAL A 136 11.39 14.86 3.69
CA VAL A 136 11.08 16.27 3.41
C VAL A 136 9.65 16.41 2.92
N GLY A 137 9.05 17.59 3.03
CA GLY A 137 7.74 17.90 2.48
C GLY A 137 6.55 17.44 3.34
N VAL A 138 6.75 17.07 4.60
CA VAL A 138 5.67 16.62 5.51
C VAL A 138 4.56 17.66 5.63
N ASP A 139 4.90 18.95 5.77
CA ASP A 139 3.93 20.04 5.87
C ASP A 139 3.10 20.21 4.59
N ALA A 140 3.72 20.01 3.42
CA ALA A 140 3.01 20.05 2.15
C ALA A 140 2.01 18.89 2.03
N VAL A 141 2.36 17.70 2.52
CA VAL A 141 1.42 16.56 2.61
C VAL A 141 0.26 16.90 3.52
N GLN A 142 0.51 17.46 4.70
CA GLN A 142 -0.52 17.86 5.65
C GLN A 142 -1.51 18.85 5.02
N GLN A 143 -1.00 19.86 4.32
CA GLN A 143 -1.84 20.83 3.62
C GLN A 143 -2.66 20.19 2.50
N ALA A 144 -2.04 19.32 1.71
CA ALA A 144 -2.71 18.64 0.59
C ALA A 144 -3.85 17.73 1.04
N VAL A 145 -3.72 17.05 2.19
CA VAL A 145 -4.75 16.13 2.69
C VAL A 145 -5.79 16.81 3.57
N ALA A 146 -5.65 18.09 3.91
CA ALA A 146 -6.57 18.80 4.80
C ALA A 146 -8.06 18.70 4.40
N PRO A 147 -8.46 18.74 3.10
CA PRO A 147 -9.85 18.59 2.70
C PRO A 147 -10.41 17.16 2.80
N PHE A 148 -9.56 16.15 2.94
CA PHE A 148 -9.96 14.74 2.88
C PHE A 148 -10.22 14.17 4.28
N THR A 149 -11.14 14.79 5.03
CA THR A 149 -11.55 14.22 6.32
C THR A 149 -12.26 12.88 6.12
N PRO A 150 -12.22 11.96 7.09
CA PRO A 150 -12.96 10.71 7.01
C PRO A 150 -14.44 10.87 6.66
N GLU A 151 -15.10 11.91 7.20
CA GLU A 151 -16.50 12.25 6.89
C GLU A 151 -16.69 12.67 5.43
N ALA A 152 -15.80 13.51 4.92
CA ALA A 152 -15.89 14.01 3.56
C ALA A 152 -15.77 12.90 2.51
N VAL A 153 -15.01 11.83 2.81
CA VAL A 153 -14.76 10.74 1.87
C VAL A 153 -15.59 9.48 2.11
N ALA A 154 -16.22 9.32 3.27
CA ALA A 154 -16.93 8.11 3.69
C ALA A 154 -17.91 7.59 2.62
N ALA A 155 -18.80 8.45 2.14
CA ALA A 155 -19.77 8.09 1.11
C ALA A 155 -19.09 7.70 -0.22
N ARG A 156 -17.97 8.35 -0.56
CA ARG A 156 -17.21 8.08 -1.78
C ARG A 156 -16.48 6.74 -1.73
N CYS A 157 -15.92 6.41 -0.57
CA CYS A 157 -15.26 5.12 -0.34
C CYS A 157 -16.26 3.96 -0.15
N GLY A 158 -17.48 4.25 0.29
CA GLY A 158 -18.43 3.24 0.74
C GLY A 158 -18.05 2.63 2.08
N MET A 159 -17.32 3.40 2.92
CA MET A 159 -16.79 2.97 4.22
C MET A 159 -17.07 4.04 5.25
N SER A 160 -17.41 3.66 6.49
CA SER A 160 -17.70 4.64 7.55
C SER A 160 -16.45 5.44 7.95
N ALA A 161 -16.66 6.69 8.37
CA ALA A 161 -15.58 7.54 8.88
C ALA A 161 -14.86 6.89 10.07
N ASP A 162 -15.58 6.20 10.95
CA ASP A 162 -15.01 5.51 12.10
C ASP A 162 -14.11 4.35 11.69
N THR A 163 -14.48 3.58 10.65
CA THR A 163 -13.63 2.53 10.10
C THR A 163 -12.33 3.12 9.55
N ILE A 164 -12.41 4.24 8.81
CA ILE A 164 -11.23 4.93 8.25
C ILE A 164 -10.28 5.37 9.37
N ARG A 165 -10.81 5.99 10.43
CA ARG A 165 -10.02 6.40 11.61
C ARG A 165 -9.42 5.21 12.33
N SER A 166 -10.20 4.15 12.53
CA SER A 166 -9.73 2.95 13.20
C SER A 166 -8.54 2.32 12.47
N LEU A 167 -8.58 2.25 11.14
CA LEU A 167 -7.46 1.75 10.33
C LEU A 167 -6.21 2.61 10.49
N ALA A 168 -6.35 3.95 10.46
CA ALA A 168 -5.23 4.86 10.64
C ALA A 168 -4.61 4.76 12.03
N ARG A 169 -5.45 4.73 13.09
CA ARG A 169 -5.02 4.59 14.48
C ARG A 169 -4.32 3.25 14.72
N THR A 170 -4.88 2.15 14.20
CA THR A 170 -4.27 0.82 14.34
C THR A 170 -2.92 0.77 13.66
N LEU A 171 -2.79 1.33 12.46
CA LEU A 171 -1.52 1.42 11.75
C LEU A 171 -0.49 2.20 12.57
N ALA A 172 -0.85 3.37 13.11
CA ALA A 172 0.06 4.23 13.86
C ALA A 172 0.45 3.66 15.23
N SER A 173 -0.45 2.92 15.88
CA SER A 173 -0.21 2.35 17.22
C SER A 173 0.52 1.00 17.19
N THR A 174 0.66 0.36 16.02
CA THR A 174 1.30 -0.94 15.89
C THR A 174 2.76 -0.76 15.46
N PRO A 175 3.75 -1.07 16.32
CA PRO A 175 5.16 -0.82 15.99
C PRO A 175 5.70 -1.59 14.79
N ARG A 176 5.13 -2.75 14.48
CA ARG A 176 5.53 -3.60 13.37
C ARG A 176 4.36 -3.75 12.41
N ALA A 177 4.17 -2.74 11.57
CA ALA A 177 3.04 -2.69 10.65
C ALA A 177 3.48 -2.34 9.23
N ALA A 178 2.65 -2.71 8.26
CA ALA A 178 2.88 -2.36 6.87
C ALA A 178 1.55 -2.15 6.12
N VAL A 179 1.55 -1.17 5.23
CA VAL A 179 0.51 -0.99 4.21
C VAL A 179 1.09 -1.37 2.86
N TYR A 180 0.39 -2.20 2.12
CA TYR A 180 0.80 -2.64 0.79
C TYR A 180 -0.38 -2.64 -0.18
N GLY A 181 -0.19 -2.04 -1.34
CA GLY A 181 -1.16 -2.02 -2.43
C GLY A 181 -0.56 -2.58 -3.71
N ARG A 182 -1.39 -3.25 -4.51
CA ARG A 182 -0.98 -3.77 -5.80
C ARG A 182 -2.04 -3.52 -6.86
N ILE A 183 -2.12 -4.32 -7.88
CA ILE A 183 -2.80 -4.07 -9.14
C ILE A 183 -4.12 -3.30 -9.01
N GLY A 184 -4.94 -3.60 -8.02
CA GLY A 184 -6.20 -2.88 -7.77
C GLY A 184 -6.02 -1.41 -7.43
N THR A 185 -4.92 -1.02 -6.77
CA THR A 185 -4.59 0.38 -6.50
C THR A 185 -3.87 1.06 -7.66
N CYS A 186 -3.31 0.29 -8.60
CA CYS A 186 -2.57 0.83 -9.75
C CYS A 186 -3.47 1.08 -10.96
N THR A 187 -4.37 0.12 -11.27
CA THR A 187 -5.20 0.11 -12.50
C THR A 187 -6.42 1.03 -12.40
N GLN A 188 -6.23 2.23 -11.89
CA GLN A 188 -7.29 3.22 -11.71
C GLN A 188 -6.78 4.64 -12.02
N GLN A 189 -7.70 5.58 -12.14
CA GLN A 189 -7.42 6.97 -12.55
C GLN A 189 -6.28 7.62 -11.74
N TYR A 190 -6.20 7.35 -10.44
CA TYR A 190 -5.22 7.94 -9.53
C TYR A 190 -4.21 6.92 -9.01
N GLY A 191 -3.85 5.91 -9.82
CA GLY A 191 -3.00 4.80 -9.37
C GLY A 191 -1.62 5.22 -8.86
N THR A 192 -0.97 6.19 -9.50
CA THR A 192 0.31 6.74 -9.04
C THR A 192 0.17 7.44 -7.69
N LEU A 193 -0.88 8.25 -7.52
CA LEU A 193 -1.16 8.95 -6.25
C LEU A 193 -1.54 7.96 -5.14
N ALA A 194 -2.35 6.94 -5.43
CA ALA A 194 -2.66 5.89 -4.46
C ALA A 194 -1.40 5.12 -4.03
N SER A 195 -0.51 4.80 -4.97
CA SER A 195 0.77 4.15 -4.67
C SER A 195 1.67 5.04 -3.79
N TRP A 196 1.69 6.35 -4.06
CA TRP A 196 2.44 7.32 -3.27
C TRP A 196 1.86 7.45 -1.84
N LEU A 197 0.54 7.56 -1.68
CA LEU A 197 -0.11 7.66 -0.37
C LEU A 197 0.10 6.40 0.49
N ILE A 198 0.22 5.21 -0.12
CA ILE A 198 0.60 3.99 0.59
C ILE A 198 1.99 4.15 1.22
N ASP A 199 2.95 4.70 0.46
CA ASP A 199 4.30 4.90 0.96
C ASP A 199 4.37 6.06 1.95
N VAL A 200 3.56 7.12 1.77
CA VAL A 200 3.37 8.21 2.75
C VAL A 200 2.84 7.66 4.08
N LEU A 201 1.82 6.81 4.08
CA LEU A 201 1.29 6.19 5.31
C LEU A 201 2.37 5.44 6.07
N ASN A 202 3.12 4.56 5.38
CA ASN A 202 4.22 3.84 6.03
C ASN A 202 5.30 4.79 6.57
N THR A 203 5.64 5.85 5.82
CA THR A 203 6.64 6.83 6.23
C THR A 203 6.20 7.63 7.45
N LEU A 204 4.96 8.13 7.44
CA LEU A 204 4.42 8.93 8.53
C LEU A 204 4.16 8.12 9.83
N THR A 205 4.20 6.80 9.74
CA THR A 205 4.05 5.89 10.88
C THR A 205 5.35 5.17 11.27
N GLY A 206 6.49 5.56 10.66
CA GLY A 206 7.83 5.10 11.06
C GLY A 206 8.16 3.67 10.65
N HIS A 207 7.47 3.10 9.65
CA HIS A 207 7.62 1.70 9.25
C HIS A 207 8.63 1.41 8.12
N PRO A 208 9.26 2.37 7.42
CA PRO A 208 10.29 2.06 6.43
C PRO A 208 11.57 1.51 7.07
N ASP A 209 12.14 0.47 6.46
CA ASP A 209 13.41 -0.17 6.81
C ASP A 209 13.54 -0.63 8.28
N VAL A 210 12.42 -0.93 8.93
CA VAL A 210 12.39 -1.53 10.26
C VAL A 210 11.89 -2.97 10.20
N PRO A 211 12.36 -3.87 11.10
CA PRO A 211 11.86 -5.24 11.17
C PRO A 211 10.35 -5.29 11.40
N GLY A 212 9.63 -6.01 10.53
CA GLY A 212 8.17 -6.10 10.58
C GLY A 212 7.42 -4.95 9.92
N GLY A 213 8.13 -3.96 9.42
CA GLY A 213 7.60 -2.87 8.61
C GLY A 213 7.73 -3.13 7.10
N ARG A 214 8.09 -2.10 6.33
CA ARG A 214 8.36 -2.19 4.89
C ARG A 214 9.85 -2.10 4.61
N LEU A 215 10.37 -3.06 3.89
CA LEU A 215 11.77 -3.13 3.51
C LEU A 215 11.95 -2.64 2.08
N LEU A 216 12.91 -1.75 1.87
CA LEU A 216 13.41 -1.39 0.55
C LEU A 216 14.43 -2.44 0.10
N ALA A 217 14.36 -2.85 -1.18
CA ALA A 217 15.39 -3.69 -1.76
C ALA A 217 16.71 -2.89 -1.80
N LYS A 218 17.78 -3.49 -1.28
CA LYS A 218 19.14 -2.96 -1.36
C LYS A 218 19.78 -3.31 -2.69
#